data_af22fe9593f7abe9d161a1d9fccbbb36
#
_entry.id   af22fe9593f7abe9d161a1d9fccbbb36
#
_cell.length_a   1.000
_cell.length_b   1.000
_cell.length_c   1.000
_cell.angle_alpha   90.00
_cell.angle_beta   90.00
_cell.angle_gamma   90.00
#
_symmetry.space_group_name_H-M   'P 1'
#
loop_
_entity.id
_entity.type
_entity.pdbx_description
1 polymer ?
#
loop_
_entity_poly.entity_id
_entity_poly.type
_entity_poly.pdbx_seq_one_letter_code
_entity_poly.pdbx_strand_id
1 'polypeptide(L)'
;MNKKIFRGFVIFSALLFLWLIAHSVYVITDGISDEGKQADVAVILGNTVNRDGTLSMRLEKRLESGIQLYKNRRIRKILVSGGLGKEGFYEGDKMKEFLLSKGIPDSVIMVDNKGDNTRKTVENTLQLSSRYHFNSIIAVSQYFHVTRIKKLFRDRGFQKVSSVSPDYFEWRDLYALLREFPAYYTR
;
A
#
# COMPACT_ATOMS: atom_id res chain seq x y z
N MET A 1 -44.36 -6.26 -10.82
CA MET A 1 -43.56 -5.35 -10.01
C MET A 1 -44.13 -3.93 -10.14
N ASN A 2 -44.38 -3.25 -9.03
CA ASN A 2 -44.96 -1.91 -9.04
C ASN A 2 -44.02 -0.91 -9.72
N LYS A 3 -44.50 -0.13 -10.71
CA LYS A 3 -43.69 0.83 -11.50
C LYS A 3 -42.93 1.82 -10.61
N LYS A 4 -43.47 2.22 -9.46
CA LYS A 4 -42.81 3.11 -8.49
C LYS A 4 -41.61 2.44 -7.83
N ILE A 5 -41.76 1.15 -7.42
CA ILE A 5 -40.68 0.36 -6.81
C ILE A 5 -39.55 0.14 -7.82
N PHE A 6 -39.91 -0.20 -9.07
CA PHE A 6 -38.91 -0.36 -10.15
C PHE A 6 -38.15 0.92 -10.41
N ARG A 7 -38.84 2.06 -10.51
CA ARG A 7 -38.16 3.37 -10.70
C ARG A 7 -37.24 3.73 -9.52
N GLY A 8 -37.69 3.48 -8.29
CA GLY A 8 -36.87 3.68 -7.10
C GLY A 8 -35.59 2.81 -7.12
N PHE A 9 -35.71 1.54 -7.50
CA PHE A 9 -34.57 0.63 -7.64
C PHE A 9 -33.58 1.11 -8.71
N VAL A 10 -34.07 1.55 -9.87
CA VAL A 10 -33.21 2.06 -10.94
C VAL A 10 -32.45 3.32 -10.49
N ILE A 11 -33.13 4.26 -9.82
CA ILE A 11 -32.49 5.49 -9.29
C ILE A 11 -31.43 5.12 -8.25
N PHE A 12 -31.74 4.23 -7.31
CA PHE A 12 -30.78 3.77 -6.29
C PHE A 12 -29.54 3.13 -6.92
N SER A 13 -29.75 2.23 -7.90
CA SER A 13 -28.63 1.57 -8.60
C SER A 13 -27.77 2.57 -9.37
N ALA A 14 -28.39 3.56 -10.00
CA ALA A 14 -27.65 4.62 -10.70
C ALA A 14 -26.81 5.47 -9.74
N LEU A 15 -27.35 5.85 -8.58
CA LEU A 15 -26.62 6.60 -7.55
C LEU A 15 -25.46 5.79 -6.98
N LEU A 16 -25.67 4.50 -6.71
CA LEU A 16 -24.60 3.61 -6.24
C LEU A 16 -23.48 3.48 -7.28
N PHE A 17 -23.84 3.37 -8.55
CA PHE A 17 -22.88 3.29 -9.65
C PHE A 17 -22.08 4.59 -9.82
N LEU A 18 -22.73 5.75 -9.73
CA LEU A 18 -22.08 7.06 -9.74
C LEU A 18 -21.13 7.21 -8.55
N TRP A 19 -21.53 6.77 -7.36
CA TRP A 19 -20.66 6.78 -6.18
C TRP A 19 -19.42 5.90 -6.39
N LEU A 20 -19.58 4.69 -6.93
CA LEU A 20 -18.47 3.79 -7.25
C LEU A 20 -17.48 4.44 -8.23
N ILE A 21 -17.99 5.11 -9.29
CA ILE A 21 -17.14 5.82 -10.26
C ILE A 21 -16.40 6.96 -9.56
N ALA A 22 -17.08 7.82 -8.83
CA ALA A 22 -16.47 8.96 -8.14
C ALA A 22 -15.38 8.51 -7.15
N HIS A 23 -15.66 7.45 -6.39
CA HIS A 23 -14.68 6.84 -5.49
C HIS A 23 -13.47 6.28 -6.25
N SER A 24 -13.70 5.56 -7.35
CA SER A 24 -12.60 5.00 -8.16
C SER A 24 -11.72 6.09 -8.75
N VAL A 25 -12.31 7.17 -9.26
CA VAL A 25 -11.56 8.34 -9.75
C VAL A 25 -10.74 8.96 -8.61
N TYR A 26 -11.34 9.16 -7.43
CA TYR A 26 -10.62 9.66 -6.26
C TYR A 26 -9.42 8.79 -5.89
N VAL A 27 -9.61 7.47 -5.79
CA VAL A 27 -8.54 6.51 -5.42
C VAL A 27 -7.44 6.49 -6.47
N ILE A 28 -7.78 6.51 -7.76
CA ILE A 28 -6.78 6.52 -8.83
C ILE A 28 -5.99 7.82 -8.81
N THR A 29 -6.66 8.98 -8.77
CA THR A 29 -5.98 10.29 -8.79
C THR A 29 -5.09 10.48 -7.56
N ASP A 30 -5.56 10.12 -6.37
CA ASP A 30 -4.78 10.14 -5.13
C ASP A 30 -3.60 9.16 -5.17
N GLY A 31 -3.81 7.99 -5.79
CA GLY A 31 -2.82 6.92 -5.83
C GLY A 31 -1.68 7.15 -6.81
N ILE A 32 -1.93 7.79 -7.95
CA ILE A 32 -0.89 8.13 -8.94
C ILE A 32 -0.18 9.45 -8.61
N SER A 33 -0.71 10.24 -7.68
CA SER A 33 -0.13 11.52 -7.29
C SER A 33 1.05 11.31 -6.34
N ASP A 34 2.24 11.73 -6.75
CA ASP A 34 3.39 11.87 -5.86
C ASP A 34 3.54 13.33 -5.42
N GLU A 35 3.29 13.59 -4.14
CA GLU A 35 3.37 14.94 -3.56
C GLU A 35 4.83 15.45 -3.43
N GLY A 36 5.83 14.70 -3.86
CA GLY A 36 7.26 15.05 -3.75
C GLY A 36 7.78 15.17 -2.31
N LYS A 37 7.01 14.79 -1.31
CA LYS A 37 7.35 14.94 0.11
C LYS A 37 8.54 14.10 0.51
N GLN A 38 9.24 14.58 1.54
CA GLN A 38 10.25 13.82 2.29
C GLN A 38 9.61 13.21 3.55
N ALA A 39 10.16 12.10 4.02
CA ALA A 39 9.76 11.45 5.26
C ALA A 39 10.94 10.74 5.93
N ASP A 40 10.77 10.33 7.18
CA ASP A 40 11.79 9.57 7.89
C ASP A 40 11.95 8.16 7.32
N VAL A 41 10.82 7.50 6.98
CA VAL A 41 10.76 6.09 6.59
C VAL A 41 9.86 5.88 5.38
N ALA A 42 10.29 5.05 4.41
CA ALA A 42 9.35 4.44 3.46
C ALA A 42 8.84 3.11 4.04
N VAL A 43 7.54 2.93 4.07
CA VAL A 43 6.90 1.67 4.45
C VAL A 43 6.45 0.96 3.19
N ILE A 44 7.17 -0.10 2.81
CA ILE A 44 6.89 -0.89 1.60
C ILE A 44 6.04 -2.08 2.01
N LEU A 45 4.80 -2.13 1.52
CA LEU A 45 3.90 -3.22 1.81
C LEU A 45 4.23 -4.45 0.97
N GLY A 46 4.23 -5.60 1.61
CA GLY A 46 4.44 -6.90 1.00
C GLY A 46 3.41 -7.27 -0.07
N ASN A 47 3.76 -8.23 -0.85
CA ASN A 47 2.93 -8.91 -1.85
C ASN A 47 3.54 -10.29 -2.10
N THR A 48 2.93 -11.07 -2.98
CA THR A 48 3.29 -12.44 -3.30
C THR A 48 4.78 -12.61 -3.61
N VAL A 49 5.39 -13.57 -2.95
CA VAL A 49 6.66 -14.20 -3.35
C VAL A 49 6.30 -15.44 -4.15
N ASN A 50 6.98 -15.72 -5.24
CA ASN A 50 6.73 -16.88 -6.07
C ASN A 50 7.21 -18.16 -5.38
N ARG A 51 6.77 -19.33 -5.85
CA ARG A 51 7.15 -20.65 -5.28
C ARG A 51 8.64 -20.94 -5.34
N ASP A 52 9.35 -20.34 -6.28
CA ASP A 52 10.80 -20.44 -6.44
C ASP A 52 11.57 -19.43 -5.57
N GLY A 53 10.89 -18.66 -4.74
CA GLY A 53 11.45 -17.63 -3.87
C GLY A 53 11.75 -16.30 -4.55
N THR A 54 11.45 -16.14 -5.84
CA THR A 54 11.56 -14.86 -6.55
C THR A 54 10.39 -13.94 -6.17
N LEU A 55 10.58 -12.64 -6.33
CA LEU A 55 9.51 -11.67 -6.09
C LEU A 55 8.52 -11.64 -7.25
N SER A 56 7.23 -11.44 -6.95
CA SER A 56 6.30 -11.08 -8.01
C SER A 56 6.67 -9.71 -8.60
N MET A 57 6.42 -9.49 -9.89
CA MET A 57 6.70 -8.22 -10.57
C MET A 57 6.11 -7.02 -9.80
N ARG A 58 4.92 -7.16 -9.25
CA ARG A 58 4.26 -6.13 -8.43
C ARG A 58 5.05 -5.79 -7.16
N LEU A 59 5.61 -6.80 -6.49
CA LEU A 59 6.43 -6.60 -5.29
C LEU A 59 7.78 -5.97 -5.65
N GLU A 60 8.40 -6.44 -6.72
CA GLU A 60 9.65 -5.88 -7.22
C GLU A 60 9.50 -4.39 -7.56
N LYS A 61 8.44 -3.99 -8.26
CA LYS A 61 8.17 -2.58 -8.60
C LYS A 61 7.95 -1.70 -7.36
N ARG A 62 7.34 -2.21 -6.29
CA ARG A 62 7.28 -1.48 -5.01
C ARG A 62 8.67 -1.25 -4.43
N LEU A 63 9.52 -2.27 -4.42
CA LEU A 63 10.88 -2.17 -3.90
C LEU A 63 11.73 -1.22 -4.74
N GLU A 64 11.60 -1.25 -6.06
CA GLU A 64 12.26 -0.28 -6.95
C GLU A 64 11.86 1.16 -6.60
N SER A 65 10.56 1.42 -6.36
CA SER A 65 10.09 2.74 -5.91
C SER A 65 10.70 3.14 -4.56
N GLY A 66 10.80 2.20 -3.62
CA GLY A 66 11.47 2.43 -2.33
C GLY A 66 12.96 2.75 -2.48
N ILE A 67 13.65 2.06 -3.38
CA ILE A 67 15.06 2.32 -3.73
C ILE A 67 15.23 3.73 -4.30
N GLN A 68 14.32 4.16 -5.20
CA GLN A 68 14.38 5.51 -5.77
C GLN A 68 14.14 6.57 -4.70
N LEU A 69 13.19 6.36 -3.79
CA LEU A 69 12.99 7.27 -2.65
C LEU A 69 14.26 7.42 -1.81
N TYR A 70 14.96 6.33 -1.53
CA TYR A 70 16.21 6.34 -0.77
C TYR A 70 17.34 7.04 -1.53
N LYS A 71 17.58 6.67 -2.79
CA LYS A 71 18.61 7.29 -3.64
C LYS A 71 18.40 8.78 -3.83
N ASN A 72 17.15 9.23 -3.96
CA ASN A 72 16.77 10.63 -4.08
C ASN A 72 16.75 11.37 -2.72
N ARG A 73 17.18 10.72 -1.63
CA ARG A 73 17.23 11.29 -0.26
C ARG A 73 15.88 11.80 0.25
N ARG A 74 14.78 11.22 -0.26
CA ARG A 74 13.42 11.53 0.21
C ARG A 74 13.11 10.81 1.52
N ILE A 75 13.84 9.74 1.83
CA ILE A 75 13.73 8.96 3.05
C ILE A 75 15.10 8.63 3.63
N ARG A 76 15.15 8.31 4.92
CA ARG A 76 16.37 7.89 5.62
C ARG A 76 16.44 6.39 5.82
N LYS A 77 15.29 5.73 5.98
CA LYS A 77 15.19 4.28 6.24
C LYS A 77 14.05 3.67 5.42
N ILE A 78 14.11 2.36 5.26
CA ILE A 78 13.10 1.55 4.57
C ILE A 78 12.58 0.53 5.57
N LEU A 79 11.27 0.49 5.78
CA LEU A 79 10.57 -0.59 6.46
C LEU A 79 9.88 -1.47 5.42
N VAL A 80 10.27 -2.73 5.34
CA VAL A 80 9.57 -3.73 4.55
C VAL A 80 8.64 -4.51 5.47
N SER A 81 7.35 -4.58 5.14
CA SER A 81 6.34 -5.22 5.96
C SER A 81 5.50 -6.21 5.15
N GLY A 82 5.55 -7.47 5.56
CA GLY A 82 4.77 -8.57 4.98
C GLY A 82 4.65 -9.71 5.98
N GLY A 83 3.85 -10.71 5.64
CA GLY A 83 3.65 -11.90 6.45
C GLY A 83 4.34 -13.14 5.89
N LEU A 84 3.96 -14.31 6.44
CA LEU A 84 4.31 -15.58 5.86
C LEU A 84 3.40 -15.87 4.65
N GLY A 85 3.98 -15.88 3.46
CA GLY A 85 3.28 -16.23 2.23
C GLY A 85 2.84 -17.70 2.21
N LYS A 86 1.84 -18.01 1.41
CA LYS A 86 1.35 -19.39 1.21
C LYS A 86 2.43 -20.32 0.63
N GLU A 87 3.42 -19.74 -0.01
CA GLU A 87 4.57 -20.39 -0.61
C GLU A 87 5.68 -20.76 0.40
N GLY A 88 5.48 -20.41 1.69
CA GLY A 88 6.39 -20.74 2.77
C GLY A 88 7.53 -19.74 3.01
N PHE A 89 7.52 -18.60 2.32
CA PHE A 89 8.51 -17.54 2.52
C PHE A 89 7.95 -16.39 3.34
N TYR A 90 8.76 -15.80 4.22
CA TYR A 90 8.46 -14.50 4.79
C TYR A 90 8.70 -13.41 3.75
N GLU A 91 7.64 -12.67 3.42
CA GLU A 91 7.71 -11.61 2.40
C GLU A 91 8.73 -10.53 2.79
N GLY A 92 8.77 -10.12 4.08
CA GLY A 92 9.71 -9.12 4.58
C GLY A 92 11.17 -9.53 4.40
N ASP A 93 11.51 -10.80 4.65
CA ASP A 93 12.87 -11.30 4.45
C ASP A 93 13.27 -11.28 2.97
N LYS A 94 12.37 -11.72 2.08
CA LYS A 94 12.62 -11.69 0.63
C LYS A 94 12.75 -10.27 0.08
N MET A 95 11.97 -9.35 0.61
CA MET A 95 12.08 -7.93 0.28
C MET A 95 13.42 -7.36 0.74
N LYS A 96 13.90 -7.72 1.93
CA LYS A 96 15.22 -7.33 2.43
C LYS A 96 16.35 -7.89 1.56
N GLU A 97 16.30 -9.19 1.22
CA GLU A 97 17.27 -9.82 0.31
C GLU A 97 17.40 -9.03 -1.00
N PHE A 98 16.27 -8.66 -1.60
CA PHE A 98 16.23 -7.87 -2.83
C PHE A 98 16.89 -6.49 -2.64
N LEU A 99 16.56 -5.76 -1.57
CA LEU A 99 17.14 -4.44 -1.28
C LEU A 99 18.66 -4.53 -1.12
N LEU A 100 19.16 -5.54 -0.39
CA LEU A 100 20.59 -5.79 -0.21
C LEU A 100 21.26 -6.08 -1.55
N SER A 101 20.66 -6.90 -2.42
CA SER A 101 21.19 -7.19 -3.76
C SER A 101 21.27 -5.95 -4.66
N LYS A 102 20.48 -4.92 -4.39
CA LYS A 102 20.51 -3.62 -5.10
C LYS A 102 21.39 -2.58 -4.43
N GLY A 103 22.19 -2.97 -3.44
CA GLY A 103 23.16 -2.12 -2.77
C GLY A 103 22.59 -1.18 -1.70
N ILE A 104 21.39 -1.45 -1.20
CA ILE A 104 20.85 -0.70 -0.06
C ILE A 104 21.53 -1.23 1.22
N PRO A 105 22.12 -0.37 2.08
CA PRO A 105 22.81 -0.80 3.28
C PRO A 105 21.85 -1.49 4.28
N ASP A 106 22.30 -2.56 4.92
CA ASP A 106 21.50 -3.29 5.93
C ASP A 106 21.04 -2.38 7.08
N SER A 107 21.88 -1.45 7.50
CA SER A 107 21.62 -0.52 8.60
C SER A 107 20.43 0.42 8.39
N VAL A 108 19.97 0.58 7.14
CA VAL A 108 18.80 1.42 6.82
C VAL A 108 17.53 0.61 6.58
N ILE A 109 17.60 -0.73 6.58
CA ILE A 109 16.47 -1.62 6.33
C ILE A 109 15.91 -2.13 7.65
N MET A 110 14.62 -1.94 7.86
CA MET A 110 13.84 -2.53 8.94
C MET A 110 12.91 -3.58 8.37
N VAL A 111 12.73 -4.72 9.07
CA VAL A 111 11.88 -5.82 8.61
C VAL A 111 10.75 -6.05 9.60
N ASP A 112 9.54 -6.16 9.08
CA ASP A 112 8.35 -6.61 9.79
C ASP A 112 7.78 -7.83 9.08
N ASN A 113 8.00 -9.02 9.64
CA ASN A 113 7.47 -10.30 9.15
C ASN A 113 6.10 -10.67 9.76
N LYS A 114 5.46 -9.72 10.46
CA LYS A 114 4.14 -9.90 11.08
C LYS A 114 3.05 -9.04 10.42
N GLY A 115 3.37 -8.45 9.28
CA GLY A 115 2.47 -7.63 8.48
C GLY A 115 1.54 -8.46 7.59
N ASP A 116 0.84 -9.46 8.14
CA ASP A 116 0.00 -10.41 7.39
C ASP A 116 -1.13 -9.75 6.60
N ASN A 117 -1.47 -8.53 6.92
CA ASN A 117 -2.45 -7.71 6.22
C ASN A 117 -2.18 -6.23 6.46
N THR A 118 -2.87 -5.36 5.71
CA THR A 118 -2.67 -3.91 5.78
C THR A 118 -2.85 -3.33 7.19
N ARG A 119 -3.82 -3.81 7.97
CA ARG A 119 -4.04 -3.35 9.36
C ARG A 119 -2.86 -3.69 10.25
N LYS A 120 -2.35 -4.92 10.14
CA LYS A 120 -1.16 -5.38 10.88
C LYS A 120 0.07 -4.58 10.50
N THR A 121 0.30 -4.34 9.20
CA THR A 121 1.39 -3.47 8.74
C THR A 121 1.30 -2.08 9.38
N VAL A 122 0.11 -1.46 9.41
CA VAL A 122 -0.10 -0.15 10.03
C VAL A 122 0.18 -0.20 11.54
N GLU A 123 -0.39 -1.17 12.25
CA GLU A 123 -0.21 -1.34 13.70
C GLU A 123 1.27 -1.57 14.06
N ASN A 124 1.95 -2.47 13.35
CA ASN A 124 3.37 -2.74 13.56
C ASN A 124 4.24 -1.51 13.24
N THR A 125 3.91 -0.77 12.16
CA THR A 125 4.60 0.47 11.81
C THR A 125 4.47 1.51 12.93
N LEU A 126 3.28 1.66 13.55
CA LEU A 126 3.07 2.59 14.67
C LEU A 126 3.88 2.19 15.90
N GLN A 127 3.96 0.90 16.22
CA GLN A 127 4.81 0.41 17.31
C GLN A 127 6.29 0.68 17.02
N LEU A 128 6.74 0.44 15.77
CA LEU A 128 8.10 0.71 15.34
C LEU A 128 8.39 2.23 15.34
N SER A 129 7.41 3.08 15.01
CA SER A 129 7.59 4.54 15.04
C SER A 129 7.87 5.05 16.44
N SER A 130 7.18 4.52 17.44
CA SER A 130 7.44 4.83 18.85
C SER A 130 8.82 4.34 19.31
N ARG A 131 9.23 3.15 18.87
CA ARG A 131 10.52 2.53 19.25
C ARG A 131 11.72 3.21 18.59
N TYR A 132 11.60 3.58 17.31
CA TYR A 132 12.71 4.13 16.51
C TYR A 132 12.59 5.64 16.28
N HIS A 133 11.61 6.30 16.93
CA HIS A 133 11.42 7.75 16.96
C HIS A 133 11.30 8.39 15.56
N PHE A 134 10.54 7.78 14.65
CA PHE A 134 10.16 8.42 13.39
C PHE A 134 8.70 8.89 13.43
N ASN A 135 8.41 10.02 12.79
CA ASN A 135 7.09 10.67 12.85
C ASN A 135 6.48 10.97 11.47
N SER A 136 7.16 10.57 10.40
CA SER A 136 6.70 10.76 9.04
C SER A 136 7.03 9.56 8.18
N ILE A 137 6.08 9.16 7.31
CA ILE A 137 6.25 8.02 6.41
C ILE A 137 5.79 8.33 5.00
N ILE A 138 6.39 7.60 4.04
CA ILE A 138 5.88 7.40 2.68
C ILE A 138 5.43 5.94 2.56
N ALA A 139 4.14 5.71 2.40
CA ALA A 139 3.61 4.38 2.12
C ALA A 139 3.83 4.02 0.65
N VAL A 140 4.45 2.86 0.39
CA VAL A 140 4.71 2.37 -0.97
C VAL A 140 3.87 1.14 -1.24
N SER A 141 2.94 1.27 -2.18
CA SER A 141 2.05 0.19 -2.63
C SER A 141 1.42 0.56 -3.99
N GLN A 142 0.55 -0.30 -4.55
CA GLN A 142 -0.15 0.03 -5.80
C GLN A 142 -1.10 1.21 -5.63
N TYR A 143 -1.30 1.96 -6.72
CA TYR A 143 -2.10 3.19 -6.79
C TYR A 143 -3.53 3.02 -6.21
N PHE A 144 -4.19 1.90 -6.47
CA PHE A 144 -5.54 1.64 -5.96
C PHE A 144 -5.58 1.39 -4.44
N HIS A 145 -4.43 1.14 -3.80
CA HIS A 145 -4.35 0.70 -2.40
C HIS A 145 -3.83 1.78 -1.43
N VAL A 146 -3.00 2.72 -1.90
CA VAL A 146 -2.31 3.70 -1.03
C VAL A 146 -3.27 4.65 -0.34
N THR A 147 -4.40 5.00 -0.96
CA THR A 147 -5.44 5.85 -0.35
C THR A 147 -5.99 5.24 0.93
N ARG A 148 -6.31 3.93 0.91
CA ARG A 148 -6.76 3.21 2.10
C ARG A 148 -5.66 3.07 3.15
N ILE A 149 -4.42 2.86 2.74
CA ILE A 149 -3.28 2.81 3.68
C ILE A 149 -3.14 4.15 4.40
N LYS A 150 -3.13 5.27 3.68
CA LYS A 150 -3.07 6.63 4.28
C LYS A 150 -4.21 6.86 5.26
N LYS A 151 -5.44 6.46 4.89
CA LYS A 151 -6.61 6.54 5.77
C LYS A 151 -6.39 5.74 7.05
N LEU A 152 -5.92 4.49 6.97
CA LEU A 152 -5.70 3.64 8.14
C LEU A 152 -4.66 4.22 9.11
N PHE A 153 -3.61 4.88 8.64
CA PHE A 153 -2.65 5.59 9.48
C PHE A 153 -3.29 6.81 10.15
N ARG A 154 -4.02 7.63 9.38
CA ARG A 154 -4.67 8.85 9.90
C ARG A 154 -5.74 8.54 10.94
N ASP A 155 -6.54 7.52 10.72
CA ASP A 155 -7.58 7.05 11.66
C ASP A 155 -6.97 6.60 13.00
N ARG A 156 -5.66 6.25 13.03
CA ARG A 156 -4.90 5.89 14.24
C ARG A 156 -4.04 7.03 14.78
N GLY A 157 -4.27 8.26 14.34
CA GLY A 157 -3.59 9.46 14.84
C GLY A 157 -2.26 9.77 14.17
N PHE A 158 -1.78 8.95 13.20
CA PHE A 158 -0.53 9.22 12.50
C PHE A 158 -0.78 10.08 11.25
N GLN A 159 -0.58 11.41 11.39
CA GLN A 159 -1.01 12.38 10.37
C GLN A 159 0.01 12.60 9.25
N LYS A 160 1.33 12.46 9.53
CA LYS A 160 2.40 12.75 8.54
C LYS A 160 2.63 11.52 7.64
N VAL A 161 1.62 11.18 6.84
CA VAL A 161 1.65 10.08 5.88
C VAL A 161 1.38 10.59 4.47
N SER A 162 2.30 10.32 3.57
CA SER A 162 2.16 10.45 2.13
C SER A 162 2.31 9.09 1.45
N SER A 163 2.21 9.03 0.15
CA SER A 163 2.34 7.77 -0.58
C SER A 163 3.06 7.94 -1.91
N VAL A 164 3.64 6.84 -2.37
CA VAL A 164 4.18 6.66 -3.71
C VAL A 164 3.71 5.32 -4.23
N SER A 165 3.22 5.28 -5.45
CA SER A 165 2.93 4.03 -6.15
C SER A 165 3.93 3.83 -7.30
N PRO A 166 4.32 2.57 -7.59
CA PRO A 166 5.11 2.29 -8.77
C PRO A 166 4.31 2.60 -10.04
N ASP A 167 5.01 3.05 -11.08
CA ASP A 167 4.44 3.15 -12.43
C ASP A 167 4.34 1.74 -13.04
N TYR A 168 3.34 0.99 -12.57
CA TYR A 168 3.10 -0.39 -12.95
C TYR A 168 1.63 -0.74 -12.86
N PHE A 169 1.07 -1.25 -13.96
CA PHE A 169 -0.32 -1.66 -14.12
C PHE A 169 -0.43 -3.11 -14.56
N GLU A 170 -1.44 -3.80 -14.03
CA GLU A 170 -1.88 -5.13 -14.48
C GLU A 170 -3.41 -5.12 -14.68
N TRP A 171 -3.92 -5.90 -15.63
CA TRP A 171 -5.37 -6.00 -15.87
C TRP A 171 -6.17 -6.39 -14.62
N ARG A 172 -5.59 -7.18 -13.74
CA ARG A 172 -6.21 -7.55 -12.44
C ARG A 172 -6.36 -6.36 -11.48
N ASP A 173 -5.74 -5.21 -11.75
CA ASP A 173 -5.90 -3.99 -10.94
C ASP A 173 -7.32 -3.44 -11.03
N LEU A 174 -8.02 -3.67 -12.14
CA LEU A 174 -9.43 -3.30 -12.28
C LEU A 174 -10.29 -4.03 -11.24
N TYR A 175 -10.06 -5.32 -11.05
CA TYR A 175 -10.74 -6.08 -10.00
C TYR A 175 -10.30 -5.62 -8.60
N ALA A 176 -9.01 -5.34 -8.41
CA ALA A 176 -8.51 -4.84 -7.14
C ALA A 176 -9.13 -3.48 -6.77
N LEU A 177 -9.29 -2.57 -7.74
CA LEU A 177 -9.95 -1.28 -7.56
C LEU A 177 -11.40 -1.43 -7.08
N LEU A 178 -12.16 -2.36 -7.70
CA LEU A 178 -13.54 -2.65 -7.26
C LEU A 178 -13.58 -3.19 -5.83
N ARG A 179 -12.63 -4.05 -5.45
CA ARG A 179 -12.52 -4.61 -4.11
C ARG A 179 -12.12 -3.56 -3.07
N GLU A 180 -11.34 -2.56 -3.44
CA GLU A 180 -10.95 -1.47 -2.54
C GLU A 180 -12.15 -0.59 -2.15
N PHE A 181 -13.19 -0.49 -2.99
CA PHE A 181 -14.38 0.28 -2.67
C PHE A 181 -15.03 -0.15 -1.33
N PRO A 182 -15.47 -1.40 -1.12
CA PRO A 182 -15.98 -1.82 0.18
C PRO A 182 -14.90 -1.79 1.27
N ALA A 183 -13.64 -2.17 0.94
CA ALA A 183 -12.55 -2.22 1.91
C ALA A 183 -12.18 -0.85 2.49
N TYR A 184 -12.41 0.24 1.76
CA TYR A 184 -12.16 1.60 2.22
C TYR A 184 -13.16 2.05 3.31
N TYR A 185 -14.42 1.58 3.23
CA TYR A 185 -15.49 1.94 4.16
C TYR A 185 -15.65 0.96 5.33
N THR A 186 -15.10 -0.25 5.22
CA THR A 186 -15.09 -1.23 6.32
C THR A 186 -13.85 -1.05 7.20
N ARG A 187 -14.07 -0.97 8.52
CA ARG A 187 -13.00 -0.81 9.52
C ARG A 187 -12.21 -2.10 9.74
#